data_8451a48422720059b38c6cffe108026c
#
_entry.id   8451a48422720059b38c6cffe108026c
#
_cell.length_a   1.000
_cell.length_b   1.000
_cell.length_c   1.000
_cell.angle_alpha   90.00
_cell.angle_beta   90.00
_cell.angle_gamma   90.00
#
_symmetry.space_group_name_H-M   'P 1'
#
loop_
_entity.id
_entity.type
_entity.pdbx_description
1 polymer ?
#
loop_
_entity_poly.entity_id
_entity_poly.type
_entity_poly.pdbx_seq_one_letter_code
_entity_poly.pdbx_strand_id
1 'polypeptide(L)'
;NKSKKNKTISFTNGNIELINKLTLENKNNINYLCEIKDINFKNKCFEIKTKSGEIFKCYKIVSTIAIDILIKALKYKPKYLTKKINYNPIDVYHISFNSDESHKIPKGFGILSKKSEKKSFLGILFSSFIFPSSTPSGKEMLTVLSGGAKNKNILKKDINYMSNITKDEIKDLLKINSLEIINKKRWFNAIPSYGKEIKNIRLEIKNIEKKFKGLHIIGNYHNGVSVSSCVEIAKKKSEKIIKNGNQNRK
;
A
#
# COMPACT_ATOMS: atom_id res chain seq x y z
N ASN A 1 -29.79 -7.91 -12.70
CA ASN A 1 -28.50 -8.01 -11.98
C ASN A 1 -28.44 -6.94 -10.90
N LYS A 2 -28.83 -7.30 -9.67
CA LYS A 2 -28.59 -6.43 -8.49
C LYS A 2 -27.06 -6.40 -8.27
N SER A 3 -26.41 -5.26 -8.56
CA SER A 3 -25.04 -5.05 -8.18
C SER A 3 -24.90 -5.27 -6.68
N LYS A 4 -24.09 -6.26 -6.27
CA LYS A 4 -23.73 -6.41 -4.85
C LYS A 4 -23.11 -5.08 -4.43
N LYS A 5 -23.80 -4.32 -3.57
CA LYS A 5 -23.27 -3.09 -2.98
C LYS A 5 -22.02 -3.51 -2.20
N ASN A 6 -20.86 -3.16 -2.70
CA ASN A 6 -19.61 -3.34 -1.97
C ASN A 6 -19.68 -2.49 -0.70
N LYS A 7 -19.67 -3.14 0.46
CA LYS A 7 -19.64 -2.45 1.75
C LYS A 7 -18.18 -2.09 2.07
N THR A 8 -17.96 -0.85 2.47
CA THR A 8 -16.69 -0.44 3.09
C THR A 8 -16.71 -0.97 4.53
N ILE A 9 -15.65 -1.67 4.91
CA ILE A 9 -15.48 -2.26 6.24
C ILE A 9 -14.18 -1.79 6.88
N SER A 10 -14.15 -1.75 8.19
CA SER A 10 -12.97 -1.56 9.02
C SER A 10 -12.99 -2.53 10.20
N PHE A 11 -11.90 -2.65 10.91
CA PHE A 11 -11.81 -3.41 12.16
C PHE A 11 -12.02 -2.48 13.35
N THR A 12 -12.53 -3.01 14.46
CA THR A 12 -12.84 -2.23 15.67
C THR A 12 -11.61 -1.47 16.19
N ASN A 13 -10.45 -2.12 16.16
CA ASN A 13 -9.17 -1.53 16.58
C ASN A 13 -8.32 -1.02 15.40
N GLY A 14 -8.97 -0.68 14.28
CA GLY A 14 -8.31 -0.23 13.06
C GLY A 14 -7.71 -1.36 12.22
N ASN A 15 -7.24 -1.02 11.03
CA ASN A 15 -6.74 -1.99 10.05
C ASN A 15 -5.50 -2.77 10.50
N ILE A 16 -4.78 -2.29 11.52
CA ILE A 16 -3.65 -2.99 12.12
C ILE A 16 -4.06 -4.32 12.76
N GLU A 17 -5.31 -4.47 13.16
CA GLU A 17 -5.83 -5.70 13.77
C GLU A 17 -5.69 -6.90 12.83
N LEU A 18 -5.92 -6.72 11.52
CA LEU A 18 -5.69 -7.76 10.53
C LEU A 18 -4.23 -8.23 10.54
N ILE A 19 -3.29 -7.29 10.55
CA ILE A 19 -1.85 -7.61 10.54
C ILE A 19 -1.46 -8.30 11.84
N ASN A 20 -1.92 -7.79 12.98
CA ASN A 20 -1.63 -8.37 14.28
C ASN A 20 -2.13 -9.82 14.40
N LYS A 21 -3.35 -10.10 13.93
CA LYS A 21 -3.89 -11.47 13.91
C LYS A 21 -3.08 -12.40 13.01
N LEU A 22 -2.80 -12.00 11.77
CA LEU A 22 -1.98 -12.79 10.85
C LEU A 22 -0.58 -13.05 11.40
N THR A 23 0.02 -12.06 12.06
CA THR A 23 1.33 -12.17 12.69
C THR A 23 1.30 -13.14 13.86
N LEU A 24 0.28 -13.06 14.72
CA LEU A 24 0.13 -13.93 15.88
C LEU A 24 0.01 -15.40 15.46
N GLU A 25 -0.81 -15.69 14.44
CA GLU A 25 -0.99 -17.05 13.92
C GLU A 25 0.29 -17.63 13.29
N ASN A 26 1.19 -16.78 12.82
CA ASN A 26 2.42 -17.18 12.12
C ASN A 26 3.71 -16.82 12.89
N LYS A 27 3.63 -16.43 14.17
CA LYS A 27 4.75 -15.87 14.93
C LYS A 27 6.04 -16.70 14.89
N ASN A 28 5.93 -18.01 14.90
CA ASN A 28 7.08 -18.92 14.87
C ASN A 28 7.73 -19.05 13.48
N ASN A 29 7.10 -18.51 12.43
CA ASN A 29 7.55 -18.60 11.04
C ASN A 29 7.95 -17.22 10.49
N ILE A 30 8.01 -16.19 11.34
CA ILE A 30 8.35 -14.82 10.92
C ILE A 30 9.73 -14.47 11.45
N ASN A 31 10.64 -14.15 10.54
CA ASN A 31 11.95 -13.61 10.87
C ASN A 31 11.94 -12.10 10.58
N TYR A 32 12.02 -11.29 11.61
CA TYR A 32 12.11 -9.83 11.50
C TYR A 32 13.53 -9.38 11.22
N LEU A 33 13.69 -8.15 10.74
CA LEU A 33 14.98 -7.50 10.46
C LEU A 33 15.85 -8.25 9.43
N CYS A 34 15.26 -9.14 8.63
CA CYS A 34 15.90 -9.94 7.60
C CYS A 34 15.84 -9.24 6.24
N GLU A 35 16.61 -8.17 6.04
CA GLU A 35 16.66 -7.49 4.75
C GLU A 35 17.43 -8.31 3.73
N ILE A 36 16.78 -8.64 2.60
CA ILE A 36 17.37 -9.46 1.52
C ILE A 36 18.43 -8.64 0.78
N LYS A 37 19.61 -9.24 0.62
CA LYS A 37 20.73 -8.72 -0.16
C LYS A 37 20.79 -9.35 -1.55
N ASP A 38 20.90 -10.68 -1.62
CA ASP A 38 21.05 -11.45 -2.86
C ASP A 38 20.13 -12.67 -2.85
N ILE A 39 19.71 -13.08 -4.05
CA ILE A 39 18.98 -14.35 -4.29
C ILE A 39 19.70 -15.08 -5.42
N ASN A 40 20.31 -16.22 -5.11
CA ASN A 40 20.92 -17.11 -6.09
C ASN A 40 19.99 -18.26 -6.40
N PHE A 41 19.98 -18.73 -7.65
CA PHE A 41 19.19 -19.91 -8.08
C PHE A 41 20.10 -20.91 -8.79
N LYS A 42 20.29 -22.07 -8.18
CA LYS A 42 21.11 -23.14 -8.73
C LYS A 42 20.49 -24.50 -8.36
N ASN A 43 20.53 -25.46 -9.28
CA ASN A 43 20.00 -26.82 -9.06
C ASN A 43 18.56 -26.84 -8.53
N LYS A 44 17.68 -26.00 -9.08
CA LYS A 44 16.26 -25.81 -8.67
C LYS A 44 16.08 -25.36 -7.20
N CYS A 45 17.14 -24.90 -6.53
CA CYS A 45 17.14 -24.38 -5.17
C CYS A 45 17.48 -22.90 -5.17
N PHE A 46 16.79 -22.15 -4.33
CA PHE A 46 17.10 -20.75 -4.05
C PHE A 46 17.97 -20.66 -2.79
N GLU A 47 18.98 -19.85 -2.86
CA GLU A 47 19.79 -19.40 -1.73
C GLU A 47 19.61 -17.90 -1.55
N ILE A 48 19.01 -17.52 -0.43
CA ILE A 48 18.70 -16.14 -0.09
C ILE A 48 19.69 -15.68 0.97
N LYS A 49 20.48 -14.63 0.66
CA LYS A 49 21.40 -14.02 1.59
C LYS A 49 20.84 -12.70 2.09
N THR A 50 20.80 -12.51 3.41
CA THR A 50 20.41 -11.25 4.04
C THR A 50 21.57 -10.26 4.12
N LYS A 51 21.30 -9.00 4.44
CA LYS A 51 22.33 -8.00 4.71
C LYS A 51 23.11 -8.31 6.00
N SER A 52 22.48 -8.98 6.98
CA SER A 52 23.11 -9.49 8.20
C SER A 52 24.06 -10.67 7.96
N GLY A 53 24.02 -11.27 6.76
CA GLY A 53 24.88 -12.40 6.38
C GLY A 53 24.22 -13.78 6.54
N GLU A 54 23.00 -13.87 7.06
CA GLU A 54 22.25 -15.12 7.16
C GLU A 54 21.92 -15.68 5.78
N ILE A 55 21.85 -17.01 5.67
CA ILE A 55 21.57 -17.72 4.44
C ILE A 55 20.38 -18.65 4.65
N PHE A 56 19.35 -18.46 3.82
CA PHE A 56 18.18 -19.33 3.77
C PHE A 56 18.16 -20.12 2.46
N LYS A 57 17.83 -21.42 2.50
CA LYS A 57 17.68 -22.25 1.33
C LYS A 57 16.24 -22.75 1.19
N CYS A 58 15.69 -22.67 -0.03
CA CYS A 58 14.33 -23.13 -0.29
C CYS A 58 14.12 -23.46 -1.76
N TYR A 59 13.07 -24.24 -2.06
CA TYR A 59 12.68 -24.60 -3.42
C TYR A 59 11.60 -23.69 -4.01
N LYS A 60 10.90 -22.94 -3.16
CA LYS A 60 9.84 -22.02 -3.58
C LYS A 60 9.94 -20.70 -2.83
N ILE A 61 9.73 -19.61 -3.54
CA ILE A 61 9.66 -18.26 -2.99
C ILE A 61 8.36 -17.61 -3.43
N VAL A 62 7.65 -16.98 -2.51
CA VAL A 62 6.59 -16.02 -2.81
C VAL A 62 7.12 -14.64 -2.46
N SER A 63 7.41 -13.83 -3.48
CA SER A 63 7.94 -12.48 -3.30
C SER A 63 6.80 -11.47 -3.29
N THR A 64 6.75 -10.65 -2.25
CA THR A 64 5.82 -9.51 -2.09
C THR A 64 6.54 -8.17 -2.12
N ILE A 65 7.86 -8.16 -2.22
CA ILE A 65 8.66 -6.93 -2.30
C ILE A 65 8.51 -6.24 -3.65
N ALA A 66 8.87 -4.97 -3.72
CA ALA A 66 8.85 -4.22 -4.99
C ALA A 66 9.69 -4.92 -6.05
N ILE A 67 9.19 -4.97 -7.30
CA ILE A 67 9.81 -5.78 -8.36
C ILE A 67 11.21 -5.30 -8.73
N ASP A 68 11.51 -4.02 -8.63
CA ASP A 68 12.84 -3.45 -8.86
C ASP A 68 13.86 -3.92 -7.81
N ILE A 69 13.43 -4.07 -6.54
CA ILE A 69 14.23 -4.65 -5.47
C ILE A 69 14.48 -6.13 -5.75
N LEU A 70 13.45 -6.88 -6.15
CA LEU A 70 13.56 -8.28 -6.48
C LEU A 70 14.51 -8.52 -7.68
N ILE A 71 14.36 -7.73 -8.74
CA ILE A 71 15.23 -7.80 -9.93
C ILE A 71 16.69 -7.55 -9.55
N LYS A 72 16.96 -6.59 -8.68
CA LYS A 72 18.30 -6.29 -8.16
C LYS A 72 18.85 -7.47 -7.35
N ALA A 73 18.06 -8.02 -6.43
CA ALA A 73 18.47 -9.16 -5.60
C ALA A 73 18.77 -10.42 -6.43
N LEU A 74 17.99 -10.67 -7.50
CA LEU A 74 18.20 -11.77 -8.45
C LEU A 74 19.33 -11.51 -9.46
N LYS A 75 19.93 -10.31 -9.48
CA LYS A 75 20.88 -9.87 -10.52
C LYS A 75 20.35 -10.12 -11.95
N TYR A 76 19.03 -9.99 -12.09
CA TYR A 76 18.33 -10.25 -13.34
C TYR A 76 18.37 -9.02 -14.26
N LYS A 77 18.61 -9.25 -15.56
CA LYS A 77 18.51 -8.18 -16.58
C LYS A 77 17.09 -8.19 -17.18
N PRO A 78 16.25 -7.19 -16.87
CA PRO A 78 14.89 -7.15 -17.36
C PRO A 78 14.84 -6.89 -18.87
N LYS A 79 13.90 -7.56 -19.56
CA LYS A 79 13.67 -7.41 -21.00
C LYS A 79 12.62 -6.36 -21.32
N TYR A 80 11.53 -6.35 -20.56
CA TYR A 80 10.37 -5.47 -20.79
C TYR A 80 10.30 -4.31 -19.82
N LEU A 81 10.85 -4.44 -18.63
CA LEU A 81 10.86 -3.39 -17.63
C LEU A 81 12.14 -2.53 -17.78
N THR A 82 12.17 -1.69 -18.81
CA THR A 82 13.30 -0.82 -19.12
C THR A 82 13.43 0.40 -18.21
N LYS A 83 12.36 0.74 -17.49
CA LYS A 83 12.31 1.86 -16.53
C LYS A 83 11.78 1.36 -15.18
N LYS A 84 12.20 2.00 -14.09
CA LYS A 84 11.66 1.75 -12.76
C LYS A 84 10.14 2.02 -12.74
N ILE A 85 9.42 1.23 -11.94
CA ILE A 85 8.01 1.53 -11.67
C ILE A 85 7.93 2.91 -11.05
N ASN A 86 7.09 3.76 -11.65
CA ASN A 86 6.86 5.09 -11.13
C ASN A 86 5.81 5.01 -10.02
N TYR A 87 6.24 5.29 -8.80
CA TYR A 87 5.35 5.44 -7.66
C TYR A 87 5.01 6.91 -7.46
N ASN A 88 3.78 7.19 -7.09
CA ASN A 88 3.35 8.53 -6.72
C ASN A 88 3.49 8.69 -5.20
N PRO A 89 4.20 9.72 -4.73
CA PRO A 89 4.30 10.01 -3.31
C PRO A 89 2.98 10.55 -2.78
N ILE A 90 2.64 10.18 -1.55
CA ILE A 90 1.44 10.64 -0.84
C ILE A 90 1.82 11.05 0.58
N ASP A 91 1.38 12.21 0.99
CA ASP A 91 1.29 12.60 2.38
C ASP A 91 -0.13 12.30 2.88
N VAL A 92 -0.20 11.69 4.05
CA VAL A 92 -1.44 11.41 4.76
C VAL A 92 -1.42 12.22 6.04
N TYR A 93 -2.48 13.00 6.27
CA TYR A 93 -2.68 13.74 7.52
C TYR A 93 -3.96 13.24 8.18
N HIS A 94 -3.89 12.92 9.47
CA HIS A 94 -5.06 12.73 10.30
C HIS A 94 -5.28 14.00 11.09
N ILE A 95 -6.44 14.61 10.91
CA ILE A 95 -6.80 15.89 11.52
C ILE A 95 -8.04 15.65 12.35
N SER A 96 -7.97 15.92 13.65
CA SER A 96 -9.12 15.87 14.56
C SER A 96 -9.76 17.26 14.69
N PHE A 97 -11.03 17.26 15.11
CA PHE A 97 -11.78 18.45 15.49
C PHE A 97 -12.87 18.09 16.50
N ASN A 98 -13.46 19.09 17.14
CA ASN A 98 -14.48 18.88 18.16
C ASN A 98 -15.82 18.49 17.52
N SER A 99 -16.54 17.54 18.13
CA SER A 99 -17.79 17.01 17.58
C SER A 99 -18.95 18.00 17.54
N ASP A 100 -18.90 19.09 18.32
CA ASP A 100 -19.87 20.20 18.25
C ASP A 100 -19.83 20.93 16.89
N GLU A 101 -18.70 20.89 16.20
CA GLU A 101 -18.54 21.42 14.85
C GLU A 101 -18.89 20.42 13.73
N SER A 102 -19.36 19.19 14.06
CA SER A 102 -19.67 18.13 13.09
C SER A 102 -20.76 18.52 12.08
N HIS A 103 -21.69 19.41 12.47
CA HIS A 103 -22.72 19.93 11.60
C HIS A 103 -22.18 20.72 10.38
N LYS A 104 -20.92 21.12 10.41
CA LYS A 104 -20.24 21.83 9.29
C LYS A 104 -19.75 20.86 8.21
N ILE A 105 -19.71 19.55 8.49
CA ILE A 105 -19.29 18.54 7.52
C ILE A 105 -20.44 18.23 6.58
N PRO A 106 -20.24 18.37 5.25
CA PRO A 106 -21.28 18.04 4.29
C PRO A 106 -21.58 16.54 4.31
N LYS A 107 -22.85 16.17 4.06
CA LYS A 107 -23.25 14.77 3.94
C LYS A 107 -22.50 14.10 2.80
N GLY A 108 -21.79 13.00 3.09
CA GLY A 108 -21.04 12.26 2.09
C GLY A 108 -19.85 11.48 2.67
N PHE A 109 -19.10 10.90 1.78
CA PHE A 109 -17.93 10.10 2.12
C PHE A 109 -16.66 10.95 2.28
N GLY A 110 -16.64 12.12 1.62
CA GLY A 110 -15.50 13.01 1.59
C GLY A 110 -15.56 14.02 0.45
N ILE A 111 -14.48 14.76 0.27
CA ILE A 111 -14.31 15.79 -0.75
C ILE A 111 -13.12 15.43 -1.63
N LEU A 112 -13.25 15.62 -2.95
CA LEU A 112 -12.15 15.53 -3.91
C LEU A 112 -11.86 16.92 -4.48
N SER A 113 -10.58 17.32 -4.45
CA SER A 113 -10.12 18.57 -5.05
C SER A 113 -10.03 18.46 -6.58
N LYS A 114 -10.59 19.43 -7.28
CA LYS A 114 -10.38 19.59 -8.72
C LYS A 114 -8.99 20.16 -9.00
N LYS A 115 -8.40 19.80 -10.12
CA LYS A 115 -7.07 20.32 -10.53
C LYS A 115 -7.05 21.86 -10.65
N SER A 116 -8.15 22.46 -11.09
CA SER A 116 -8.30 23.90 -11.25
C SER A 116 -8.26 24.66 -9.94
N GLU A 117 -8.61 24.02 -8.82
CA GLU A 117 -8.66 24.67 -7.50
C GLU A 117 -7.29 24.85 -6.84
N LYS A 118 -6.25 24.21 -7.40
CA LYS A 118 -4.84 24.30 -6.94
C LYS A 118 -4.64 24.06 -5.44
N LYS A 119 -5.52 23.27 -4.81
CA LYS A 119 -5.43 22.93 -3.38
C LYS A 119 -4.19 22.10 -3.07
N SER A 120 -3.70 22.20 -1.84
CA SER A 120 -2.57 21.41 -1.35
C SER A 120 -2.92 19.92 -1.16
N PHE A 121 -4.19 19.56 -1.11
CA PHE A 121 -4.68 18.21 -0.94
C PHE A 121 -5.36 17.65 -2.20
N LEU A 122 -5.39 16.34 -2.32
CA LEU A 122 -6.12 15.59 -3.36
C LEU A 122 -7.57 15.34 -2.94
N GLY A 123 -7.77 15.06 -1.66
CA GLY A 123 -9.08 14.79 -1.10
C GLY A 123 -9.03 14.64 0.42
N ILE A 124 -10.21 14.72 0.99
CA ILE A 124 -10.48 14.61 2.42
C ILE A 124 -11.53 13.50 2.59
N LEU A 125 -11.22 12.49 3.38
CA LEU A 125 -12.17 11.47 3.81
C LEU A 125 -12.74 11.87 5.18
N PHE A 126 -14.04 11.75 5.33
CA PHE A 126 -14.74 12.01 6.60
C PHE A 126 -14.72 10.75 7.47
N SER A 127 -13.53 10.42 8.00
CA SER A 127 -13.22 9.09 8.54
C SER A 127 -14.13 8.68 9.69
N SER A 128 -14.41 9.56 10.64
CA SER A 128 -15.30 9.27 11.75
C SER A 128 -16.78 9.15 11.35
N PHE A 129 -17.21 9.82 10.27
CA PHE A 129 -18.55 9.66 9.71
C PHE A 129 -18.71 8.34 8.95
N ILE A 130 -17.61 7.80 8.40
CA ILE A 130 -17.61 6.49 7.74
C ILE A 130 -17.53 5.38 8.79
N PHE A 131 -16.71 5.59 9.83
CA PHE A 131 -16.42 4.65 10.91
C PHE A 131 -16.52 5.36 12.27
N PRO A 132 -17.74 5.53 12.83
CA PRO A 132 -17.93 6.31 14.07
C PRO A 132 -17.12 5.81 15.26
N SER A 133 -16.79 4.52 15.32
CA SER A 133 -15.94 3.94 16.38
C SER A 133 -14.45 4.27 16.26
N SER A 134 -14.02 5.00 15.22
CA SER A 134 -12.59 5.29 14.97
C SER A 134 -12.05 6.46 15.78
N THR A 135 -12.90 7.20 16.49
CA THR A 135 -12.53 8.38 17.28
C THR A 135 -13.08 8.29 18.70
N PRO A 136 -12.40 8.89 19.68
CA PRO A 136 -12.93 9.00 21.04
C PRO A 136 -14.15 9.93 21.09
N SER A 137 -14.95 9.80 22.15
CA SER A 137 -16.10 10.67 22.39
C SER A 137 -15.69 12.15 22.38
N GLY A 138 -16.53 13.00 21.79
CA GLY A 138 -16.29 14.44 21.69
C GLY A 138 -15.33 14.87 20.56
N LYS A 139 -14.79 13.92 19.80
CA LYS A 139 -13.88 14.20 18.67
C LYS A 139 -14.36 13.56 17.37
N GLU A 140 -14.07 14.23 16.29
CA GLU A 140 -14.22 13.77 14.91
C GLU A 140 -12.86 13.74 14.20
N MET A 141 -12.78 13.00 13.08
CA MET A 141 -11.52 12.83 12.34
C MET A 141 -11.71 12.92 10.83
N LEU A 142 -10.80 13.66 10.22
CA LEU A 142 -10.60 13.72 8.77
C LEU A 142 -9.29 12.99 8.42
N THR A 143 -9.32 12.21 7.34
CA THR A 143 -8.10 11.69 6.72
C THR A 143 -7.87 12.45 5.41
N VAL A 144 -6.76 13.17 5.34
CA VAL A 144 -6.44 14.05 4.22
C VAL A 144 -5.28 13.44 3.43
N LEU A 145 -5.46 13.36 2.12
CA LEU A 145 -4.46 12.87 1.18
C LEU A 145 -3.92 14.03 0.36
N SER A 146 -2.59 14.16 0.30
CA SER A 146 -1.90 15.22 -0.43
C SER A 146 -0.79 14.62 -1.32
N GLY A 147 -0.42 15.26 -2.43
CA GLY A 147 0.61 14.78 -3.34
C GLY A 147 0.09 14.07 -4.58
N GLY A 148 0.51 12.83 -4.81
CA GLY A 148 0.11 12.03 -5.96
C GLY A 148 0.73 12.45 -7.28
N ALA A 149 0.20 11.95 -8.39
CA ALA A 149 0.70 12.23 -9.75
C ALA A 149 0.62 13.70 -10.14
N LYS A 150 -0.36 14.41 -9.59
CA LYS A 150 -0.64 15.83 -9.89
C LYS A 150 0.31 16.79 -9.17
N ASN A 151 0.84 16.40 -8.01
CA ASN A 151 1.70 17.25 -7.18
C ASN A 151 2.92 16.49 -6.63
N LYS A 152 3.79 16.05 -7.53
CA LYS A 152 5.05 15.38 -7.15
C LYS A 152 6.03 16.29 -6.40
N ASN A 153 5.86 17.61 -6.53
CA ASN A 153 6.72 18.57 -5.87
C ASN A 153 6.53 18.63 -4.35
N ILE A 154 5.54 17.94 -3.81
CA ILE A 154 5.32 17.82 -2.36
C ILE A 154 6.57 17.31 -1.63
N LEU A 155 7.36 16.42 -2.27
CA LEU A 155 8.60 15.89 -1.70
C LEU A 155 9.69 16.95 -1.48
N LYS A 156 9.60 18.10 -2.18
CA LYS A 156 10.57 19.21 -2.05
C LYS A 156 10.28 20.08 -0.85
N LYS A 157 9.12 19.90 -0.21
CA LYS A 157 8.67 20.73 0.91
C LYS A 157 8.63 19.90 2.19
N ASP A 158 8.90 20.54 3.31
CA ASP A 158 8.78 19.91 4.62
C ASP A 158 7.34 19.46 4.89
N ILE A 159 7.16 18.30 5.53
CA ILE A 159 5.84 17.73 5.80
C ILE A 159 5.07 18.54 6.84
N ASN A 160 5.77 19.17 7.81
CA ASN A 160 5.12 20.02 8.82
C ASN A 160 4.57 21.26 8.16
N TYR A 161 5.38 21.91 7.30
CA TYR A 161 4.95 23.06 6.53
C TYR A 161 3.72 22.73 5.66
N MET A 162 3.76 21.63 4.92
CA MET A 162 2.65 21.23 4.03
C MET A 162 1.40 20.86 4.82
N SER A 163 1.53 20.18 5.95
CA SER A 163 0.37 19.82 6.78
C SER A 163 -0.33 21.05 7.38
N ASN A 164 0.42 22.07 7.76
CA ASN A 164 -0.15 23.33 8.26
C ASN A 164 -0.91 24.11 7.18
N ILE A 165 -0.31 24.27 5.98
CA ILE A 165 -1.01 24.85 4.83
C ILE A 165 -2.32 24.10 4.54
N THR A 166 -2.26 22.77 4.53
CA THR A 166 -3.43 21.94 4.26
C THR A 166 -4.49 22.10 5.34
N LYS A 167 -4.10 22.18 6.61
CA LYS A 167 -5.01 22.45 7.73
C LYS A 167 -5.72 23.79 7.56
N ASP A 168 -4.98 24.84 7.20
CA ASP A 168 -5.54 26.18 7.02
C ASP A 168 -6.52 26.23 5.82
N GLU A 169 -6.17 25.58 4.70
CA GLU A 169 -7.09 25.43 3.57
C GLU A 169 -8.39 24.67 3.93
N ILE A 170 -8.30 23.67 4.81
CA ILE A 170 -9.46 22.91 5.30
C ILE A 170 -10.29 23.76 6.25
N LYS A 171 -9.64 24.53 7.13
CA LYS A 171 -10.30 25.50 8.01
C LYS A 171 -11.15 26.48 7.21
N ASP A 172 -10.57 27.02 6.14
CA ASP A 172 -11.28 27.96 5.27
C ASP A 172 -12.43 27.30 4.50
N LEU A 173 -12.21 26.06 4.04
CA LEU A 173 -13.20 25.32 3.26
C LEU A 173 -14.41 24.89 4.08
N LEU A 174 -14.16 24.31 5.28
CA LEU A 174 -15.19 23.72 6.12
C LEU A 174 -15.65 24.62 7.25
N LYS A 175 -14.97 25.77 7.48
CA LYS A 175 -15.23 26.71 8.56
C LYS A 175 -15.13 26.10 9.97
N ILE A 176 -14.30 25.06 10.11
CA ILE A 176 -14.01 24.40 11.38
C ILE A 176 -12.84 25.11 12.04
N ASN A 177 -12.99 25.47 13.33
CA ASN A 177 -11.96 26.21 14.07
C ASN A 177 -11.05 25.31 14.91
N SER A 178 -11.57 24.18 15.41
CA SER A 178 -10.87 23.29 16.35
C SER A 178 -9.97 22.23 15.67
N LEU A 179 -9.52 22.49 14.43
CA LEU A 179 -8.69 21.55 13.67
C LEU A 179 -7.31 21.34 14.31
N GLU A 180 -6.95 20.09 14.58
CA GLU A 180 -5.67 19.68 15.14
C GLU A 180 -5.06 18.54 14.31
N ILE A 181 -3.79 18.66 13.92
CA ILE A 181 -3.06 17.61 13.21
C ILE A 181 -2.57 16.59 14.25
N ILE A 182 -3.22 15.43 14.32
CA ILE A 182 -2.87 14.36 15.28
C ILE A 182 -1.82 13.39 14.74
N ASN A 183 -1.74 13.23 13.42
CA ASN A 183 -0.73 12.38 12.78
C ASN A 183 -0.44 12.85 11.36
N LYS A 184 0.79 12.60 10.90
CA LYS A 184 1.24 12.88 9.53
C LYS A 184 2.28 11.86 9.09
N LYS A 185 2.11 11.35 7.87
CA LYS A 185 3.04 10.35 7.30
C LYS A 185 3.26 10.62 5.82
N ARG A 186 4.54 10.68 5.42
CA ARG A 186 4.95 10.72 4.01
C ARG A 186 5.29 9.33 3.51
N TRP A 187 4.67 8.94 2.42
CA TRP A 187 4.94 7.72 1.70
C TRP A 187 5.58 8.06 0.35
N PHE A 188 6.89 7.83 0.23
CA PHE A 188 7.64 8.14 -1.00
C PHE A 188 7.20 7.27 -2.18
N ASN A 189 6.96 5.99 -1.93
CA ASN A 189 6.53 4.99 -2.90
C ASN A 189 5.13 4.48 -2.55
N ALA A 190 4.12 5.37 -2.54
CA ALA A 190 2.78 5.02 -2.07
C ALA A 190 2.00 4.20 -3.11
N ILE A 191 1.69 4.81 -4.25
CA ILE A 191 0.78 4.23 -5.24
C ILE A 191 1.51 4.03 -6.57
N PRO A 192 1.65 2.78 -7.04
CA PRO A 192 2.22 2.53 -8.35
C PRO A 192 1.35 3.12 -9.45
N SER A 193 1.97 3.75 -10.43
CA SER A 193 1.26 4.27 -11.59
C SER A 193 0.83 3.13 -12.51
N TYR A 194 -0.48 2.94 -12.65
CA TYR A 194 -1.06 1.96 -13.59
C TYR A 194 -1.21 2.56 -14.99
N GLY A 195 -0.07 2.96 -15.58
CA GLY A 195 -0.04 3.45 -16.95
C GLY A 195 0.12 2.32 -17.99
N LYS A 196 0.61 2.70 -19.18
CA LYS A 196 0.90 1.73 -20.26
C LYS A 196 1.93 0.68 -19.84
N GLU A 197 2.75 0.98 -18.86
CA GLU A 197 3.81 0.13 -18.32
C GLU A 197 3.29 -1.13 -17.60
N ILE A 198 2.02 -1.19 -17.18
CA ILE A 198 1.45 -2.36 -16.48
C ILE A 198 1.56 -3.64 -17.31
N LYS A 199 1.42 -3.53 -18.64
CA LYS A 199 1.59 -4.68 -19.55
C LYS A 199 3.02 -5.19 -19.51
N ASN A 200 3.99 -4.29 -19.54
CA ASN A 200 5.41 -4.63 -19.48
C ASN A 200 5.80 -5.26 -18.14
N ILE A 201 5.26 -4.74 -17.05
CA ILE A 201 5.43 -5.32 -15.71
C ILE A 201 4.93 -6.76 -15.68
N ARG A 202 3.72 -7.01 -16.20
CA ARG A 202 3.13 -8.36 -16.25
C ARG A 202 3.92 -9.32 -17.13
N LEU A 203 4.44 -8.85 -18.27
CA LEU A 203 5.30 -9.65 -19.14
C LEU A 203 6.63 -9.99 -18.44
N GLU A 204 7.22 -9.01 -17.77
CA GLU A 204 8.48 -9.23 -17.05
C GLU A 204 8.30 -10.22 -15.91
N ILE A 205 7.23 -10.10 -15.12
CA ILE A 205 6.90 -11.07 -14.07
C ILE A 205 6.82 -12.49 -14.63
N LYS A 206 6.10 -12.68 -15.75
CA LYS A 206 5.99 -13.99 -16.41
C LYS A 206 7.37 -14.53 -16.82
N ASN A 207 8.25 -13.67 -17.35
CA ASN A 207 9.60 -14.08 -17.74
C ASN A 207 10.47 -14.48 -16.54
N ILE A 208 10.39 -13.70 -15.46
CA ILE A 208 11.11 -13.99 -14.23
C ILE A 208 10.63 -15.31 -13.64
N GLU A 209 9.31 -15.52 -13.50
CA GLU A 209 8.74 -16.77 -13.00
C GLU A 209 9.06 -17.97 -13.88
N LYS A 210 9.16 -17.79 -15.21
CA LYS A 210 9.57 -18.84 -16.16
C LYS A 210 11.05 -19.20 -16.00
N LYS A 211 11.92 -18.20 -15.82
CA LYS A 211 13.36 -18.41 -15.65
C LYS A 211 13.72 -19.02 -14.30
N PHE A 212 13.11 -18.52 -13.25
CA PHE A 212 13.34 -18.95 -11.87
C PHE A 212 12.17 -19.82 -11.39
N LYS A 213 12.17 -21.09 -11.83
CA LYS A 213 11.10 -22.04 -11.47
C LYS A 213 10.98 -22.19 -9.96
N GLY A 214 9.79 -21.97 -9.41
CA GLY A 214 9.53 -21.94 -7.96
C GLY A 214 9.45 -20.53 -7.38
N LEU A 215 9.84 -19.49 -8.13
CA LEU A 215 9.59 -18.11 -7.74
C LEU A 215 8.17 -17.69 -8.16
N HIS A 216 7.44 -17.08 -7.23
CA HIS A 216 6.11 -16.54 -7.45
C HIS A 216 6.10 -15.07 -7.02
N ILE A 217 5.62 -14.17 -7.87
CA ILE A 217 5.65 -12.73 -7.64
C ILE A 217 4.22 -12.22 -7.50
N ILE A 218 3.94 -11.55 -6.38
CA ILE A 218 2.68 -10.86 -6.11
C ILE A 218 2.95 -9.48 -5.52
N GLY A 219 2.02 -8.53 -5.73
CA GLY A 219 2.17 -7.19 -5.18
C GLY A 219 1.14 -6.22 -5.74
N ASN A 220 0.98 -5.10 -5.05
CA ASN A 220 0.03 -4.05 -5.42
C ASN A 220 0.32 -3.40 -6.79
N TYR A 221 1.55 -3.46 -7.27
CA TYR A 221 1.97 -2.95 -8.59
C TYR A 221 1.50 -3.81 -9.77
N HIS A 222 0.90 -4.97 -9.51
CA HIS A 222 0.58 -5.98 -10.51
C HIS A 222 -0.93 -6.20 -10.71
N ASN A 223 -1.72 -6.22 -9.62
CA ASN A 223 -3.10 -6.70 -9.66
C ASN A 223 -4.12 -5.82 -8.91
N GLY A 224 -3.73 -4.68 -8.40
CA GLY A 224 -4.59 -3.73 -7.68
C GLY A 224 -4.04 -3.34 -6.32
N VAL A 225 -4.35 -2.11 -5.90
CA VAL A 225 -3.77 -1.47 -4.70
C VAL A 225 -4.60 -1.68 -3.44
N SER A 226 -5.85 -2.15 -3.54
CA SER A 226 -6.70 -2.33 -2.36
C SER A 226 -6.25 -3.51 -1.52
N VAL A 227 -6.47 -3.43 -0.20
CA VAL A 227 -6.18 -4.54 0.73
C VAL A 227 -6.93 -5.79 0.31
N SER A 228 -8.22 -5.67 -0.06
CA SER A 228 -9.04 -6.80 -0.53
C SER A 228 -8.45 -7.47 -1.78
N SER A 229 -7.98 -6.69 -2.75
CA SER A 229 -7.30 -7.23 -3.94
C SER A 229 -6.02 -7.98 -3.57
N CYS A 230 -5.22 -7.44 -2.64
CA CYS A 230 -4.00 -8.10 -2.19
C CYS A 230 -4.31 -9.45 -1.49
N VAL A 231 -5.33 -9.50 -0.64
CA VAL A 231 -5.78 -10.74 0.02
C VAL A 231 -6.28 -11.77 -1.00
N GLU A 232 -7.12 -11.36 -1.95
CA GLU A 232 -7.63 -12.25 -3.00
C GLU A 232 -6.50 -12.87 -3.85
N ILE A 233 -5.52 -12.06 -4.23
CA ILE A 233 -4.37 -12.52 -5.01
C ILE A 233 -3.52 -13.50 -4.20
N ALA A 234 -3.25 -13.18 -2.94
CA ALA A 234 -2.49 -14.04 -2.04
C ALA A 234 -3.18 -15.42 -1.92
N LYS A 235 -4.50 -15.44 -1.70
CA LYS A 235 -5.30 -16.68 -1.65
C LYS A 235 -5.20 -17.49 -2.93
N LYS A 236 -5.50 -16.89 -4.10
CA LYS A 236 -5.44 -17.55 -5.40
C LYS A 236 -4.03 -18.12 -5.69
N LYS A 237 -2.98 -17.38 -5.34
CA LYS A 237 -1.61 -17.82 -5.60
C LYS A 237 -1.21 -18.98 -4.67
N SER A 238 -1.57 -18.93 -3.38
CA SER A 238 -1.29 -20.00 -2.42
C SER A 238 -1.99 -21.31 -2.82
N GLU A 239 -3.27 -21.26 -3.16
CA GLU A 239 -4.02 -22.42 -3.64
C GLU A 239 -3.36 -23.08 -4.87
N LYS A 240 -2.90 -22.28 -5.84
CA LYS A 240 -2.19 -22.76 -7.01
C LYS A 240 -0.84 -23.42 -6.66
N ILE A 241 -0.10 -22.84 -5.73
CA ILE A 241 1.20 -23.38 -5.28
C ILE A 241 1.01 -24.73 -4.59
N ILE A 242 -0.04 -24.89 -3.76
CA ILE A 242 -0.37 -26.11 -3.04
C ILE A 242 -0.78 -27.21 -4.03
N LYS A 243 -1.71 -26.93 -4.95
CA LYS A 243 -2.15 -27.88 -5.98
C LYS A 243 -0.98 -28.43 -6.81
N ASN A 244 -0.09 -27.54 -7.27
CA ASN A 244 1.08 -27.97 -8.05
C ASN A 244 2.11 -28.73 -7.21
N GLY A 245 2.17 -28.50 -5.90
CA GLY A 245 3.03 -29.23 -4.97
C GLY A 245 2.59 -30.67 -4.78
N ASN A 246 1.28 -30.93 -4.73
CA ASN A 246 0.72 -32.27 -4.56
C ASN A 246 0.82 -33.14 -5.83
N GLN A 247 0.80 -32.52 -7.01
CA GLN A 247 0.99 -33.22 -8.29
C GLN A 247 2.43 -33.74 -8.50
N ASN A 248 3.43 -33.05 -7.90
CA ASN A 248 4.84 -33.42 -8.01
C ASN A 248 5.29 -34.45 -6.92
N ARG A 249 4.37 -34.86 -6.03
CA ARG A 249 4.61 -35.89 -5.00
C ARG A 249 4.02 -37.28 -5.37
N LYS A 250 3.31 -37.35 -6.49
CA LYS A 250 2.87 -38.59 -7.13
C LYS A 250 3.83 -38.90 -8.28
#